data_9b3d367c9335afc437e4d0d16087a2a5
#
_entry.id   9b3d367c9335afc437e4d0d16087a2a5
#
_cell.length_a   1.000
_cell.length_b   1.000
_cell.length_c   1.000
_cell.angle_alpha   90.00
_cell.angle_beta   90.00
_cell.angle_gamma   90.00
#
_symmetry.space_group_name_H-M   'P 1'
#
loop_
_entity.id
_entity.type
_entity.pdbx_description
1 polymer ?
#
loop_
_entity_poly.entity_id
_entity_poly.type
_entity_poly.pdbx_seq_one_letter_code
_entity_poly.pdbx_strand_id
1 'polypeptide(L)'
;MLWLDFETRSECDLRAKGVYNYAQDASTNVLCMSYAFDDEDVVTWTPDQPFPDSVRSYTGQIRAHNAAFERLIFWYVSQVHLRRRQRHGSALHHYVSGR
;
A
#
# COMPACT_ATOMS: atom_id res chain seq x y z
N MET A 1 -12.75 -9.33 -1.56
CA MET A 1 -11.96 -8.33 -2.31
C MET A 1 -11.57 -7.18 -1.42
N LEU A 2 -10.34 -6.78 -1.47
CA LEU A 2 -9.84 -5.65 -0.69
C LEU A 2 -9.60 -4.48 -1.63
N TRP A 3 -10.18 -3.33 -1.32
CA TRP A 3 -9.92 -2.09 -2.05
C TRP A 3 -8.88 -1.32 -1.26
N LEU A 4 -7.91 -0.74 -1.95
CA LEU A 4 -6.78 -0.12 -1.29
C LEU A 4 -6.35 1.13 -2.02
N ASP A 5 -6.05 2.18 -1.29
CA ASP A 5 -5.60 3.44 -1.87
C ASP A 5 -4.66 4.15 -0.90
N PHE A 6 -3.44 4.41 -1.33
CA PHE A 6 -2.46 5.13 -0.53
C PHE A 6 -2.37 6.58 -0.96
N GLU A 7 -2.24 7.48 0.02
CA GLU A 7 -1.90 8.86 -0.24
C GLU A 7 -0.47 9.06 0.22
N THR A 8 0.36 9.64 -0.64
CA THR A 8 1.78 9.80 -0.33
C THR A 8 2.24 11.21 -0.63
N ARG A 9 3.44 11.55 -0.14
CA ARG A 9 4.09 12.78 -0.53
C ARG A 9 5.55 12.47 -0.71
N SER A 10 6.23 13.19 -1.59
CA SER A 10 7.62 12.91 -1.91
C SER A 10 8.22 14.10 -2.64
N GLU A 11 9.52 14.26 -2.52
CA GLU A 11 10.24 15.23 -3.35
C GLU A 11 10.61 14.62 -4.69
N CYS A 12 10.39 13.34 -4.87
CA CYS A 12 10.66 12.67 -6.13
C CYS A 12 9.55 12.96 -7.12
N ASP A 13 9.92 13.35 -8.32
CA ASP A 13 8.93 13.64 -9.37
C ASP A 13 8.47 12.34 -9.99
N LEU A 14 7.25 11.95 -9.70
CA LEU A 14 6.68 10.69 -10.18
C LEU A 14 6.68 10.61 -11.69
N ARG A 15 6.33 11.72 -12.36
CA ARG A 15 6.30 11.69 -13.79
C ARG A 15 7.65 11.52 -14.41
N ALA A 16 8.67 12.16 -13.84
CA ALA A 16 10.00 12.12 -14.40
C ALA A 16 10.74 10.85 -14.06
N LYS A 17 10.51 10.32 -12.85
CA LYS A 17 11.32 9.21 -12.36
C LYS A 17 10.61 7.87 -12.41
N GLY A 18 9.31 7.85 -12.53
CA GLY A 18 8.54 6.61 -12.56
C GLY A 18 8.19 6.12 -11.18
N VAL A 19 7.25 5.19 -11.15
CA VAL A 19 6.67 4.73 -9.91
C VAL A 19 7.66 3.96 -9.03
N TYR A 20 8.53 3.21 -9.62
CA TYR A 20 9.50 2.42 -8.85
C TYR A 20 10.45 3.33 -8.09
N ASN A 21 11.02 4.31 -8.78
CA ASN A 21 11.93 5.24 -8.12
C ASN A 21 11.22 6.11 -7.09
N TYR A 22 10.00 6.50 -7.40
CA TYR A 22 9.19 7.27 -6.46
C TYR A 22 8.97 6.48 -5.16
N ALA A 23 8.56 5.23 -5.29
CA ALA A 23 8.22 4.43 -4.13
C ALA A 23 9.41 4.21 -3.20
N GLN A 24 10.60 4.10 -3.75
CA GLN A 24 11.76 3.84 -2.91
C GLN A 24 12.57 5.10 -2.57
N ASP A 25 12.14 6.26 -2.99
CA ASP A 25 12.85 7.49 -2.69
C ASP A 25 12.80 7.77 -1.18
N ALA A 26 13.92 8.21 -0.63
CA ALA A 26 14.02 8.44 0.81
C ALA A 26 13.04 9.50 1.30
N SER A 27 12.65 10.44 0.43
CA SER A 27 11.72 11.50 0.82
C SER A 27 10.26 11.08 0.74
N THR A 28 9.97 9.90 0.20
CA THR A 28 8.60 9.46 0.01
C THR A 28 8.01 8.97 1.33
N ASN A 29 6.88 9.53 1.70
CA ASN A 29 6.19 9.15 2.92
C ASN A 29 4.73 8.86 2.62
N VAL A 30 4.21 7.85 3.28
CA VAL A 30 2.79 7.54 3.19
C VAL A 30 2.06 8.44 4.17
N LEU A 31 1.07 9.15 3.70
CA LEU A 31 0.25 10.01 4.55
C LEU A 31 -0.89 9.21 5.15
N CYS A 32 -1.52 8.36 4.37
CA CYS A 32 -2.57 7.48 4.87
C CYS A 32 -2.86 6.39 3.85
N MET A 33 -3.60 5.39 4.30
CA MET A 33 -4.08 4.32 3.44
C MET A 33 -5.57 4.17 3.71
N SER A 34 -6.38 4.28 2.67
CA SER A 34 -7.81 4.01 2.79
C SER A 34 -8.07 2.61 2.27
N TYR A 35 -8.87 1.85 2.96
CA TYR A 35 -9.13 0.48 2.53
C TYR A 35 -10.54 0.05 2.92
N ALA A 36 -11.05 -0.92 2.19
CA ALA A 36 -12.38 -1.47 2.46
C ALA A 36 -12.41 -2.92 1.99
N PHE A 37 -13.00 -3.78 2.79
CA PHE A 37 -13.21 -5.17 2.41
C PHE A 37 -14.61 -5.29 1.83
N ASP A 38 -14.70 -5.78 0.62
CA ASP A 38 -15.98 -6.01 -0.07
C ASP A 38 -16.84 -4.74 -0.03
N ASP A 39 -18.03 -4.81 0.55
CA ASP A 39 -18.90 -3.64 0.62
C ASP A 39 -18.86 -2.98 1.95
N GLU A 40 -17.91 -3.28 2.80
CA GLU A 40 -17.85 -2.66 4.11
C GLU A 40 -17.43 -1.20 4.00
N ASP A 41 -17.58 -0.47 5.09
CA ASP A 41 -17.21 0.93 5.12
C ASP A 41 -15.71 1.11 4.93
N VAL A 42 -15.34 2.24 4.36
CA VAL A 42 -13.93 2.58 4.17
C VAL A 42 -13.31 2.92 5.52
N VAL A 43 -12.14 2.38 5.76
CA VAL A 43 -11.37 2.67 6.96
C VAL A 43 -10.09 3.37 6.52
N THR A 44 -9.65 4.35 7.30
CA THR A 44 -8.42 5.06 7.00
C THR A 44 -7.37 4.75 8.05
N TRP A 45 -6.20 4.33 7.59
CA TRP A 45 -5.06 4.07 8.45
C TRP A 45 -4.02 5.17 8.22
N THR A 46 -3.37 5.58 9.30
CA THR A 46 -2.27 6.53 9.23
C THR A 46 -1.04 5.90 9.88
N PRO A 47 0.17 6.33 9.48
CA PRO A 47 1.40 5.66 9.96
C PRO A 47 1.66 5.74 11.47
N ASP A 48 0.94 6.57 12.19
CA ASP A 48 1.08 6.63 13.64
C ASP A 48 0.33 5.51 14.35
N GLN A 49 -0.36 4.66 13.61
CA GLN A 49 -1.10 3.53 14.15
C GLN A 49 -0.49 2.23 13.67
N PRO A 50 -0.70 1.14 14.40
CA PRO A 50 -0.21 -0.15 13.94
C PRO A 50 -0.85 -0.52 12.61
N PHE A 51 -0.11 -1.11 11.72
CA PHE A 51 -0.63 -1.50 10.42
C PHE A 51 -1.70 -2.58 10.63
N PRO A 52 -2.85 -2.47 9.96
CA PRO A 52 -3.96 -3.41 10.22
C PRO A 52 -3.58 -4.84 9.85
N ASP A 53 -3.72 -5.75 10.80
CA ASP A 53 -3.45 -7.15 10.55
C ASP A 53 -4.35 -7.73 9.47
N SER A 54 -5.58 -7.27 9.40
CA SER A 54 -6.51 -7.78 8.40
C SER A 54 -6.03 -7.49 6.99
N VAL A 55 -5.38 -6.34 6.79
CA VAL A 55 -4.83 -5.99 5.49
C VAL A 55 -3.52 -6.74 5.26
N ARG A 56 -2.67 -6.78 6.28
CA ARG A 56 -1.39 -7.44 6.16
C ARG A 56 -1.51 -8.91 5.81
N SER A 57 -2.45 -9.58 6.40
CA SER A 57 -2.59 -11.02 6.21
C SER A 57 -3.54 -11.41 5.09
N TYR A 58 -4.11 -10.44 4.42
CA TYR A 58 -5.05 -10.72 3.35
C TYR A 58 -4.32 -11.33 2.15
N THR A 59 -4.83 -12.42 1.63
CA THR A 59 -4.19 -13.10 0.51
C THR A 59 -5.06 -13.15 -0.73
N GLY A 60 -6.20 -12.51 -0.71
CA GLY A 60 -7.08 -12.48 -1.86
C GLY A 60 -6.72 -11.39 -2.85
N GLN A 61 -7.66 -11.06 -3.69
CA GLN A 61 -7.46 -10.06 -4.71
C GLN A 61 -7.53 -8.64 -4.13
N ILE A 62 -6.60 -7.79 -4.50
CA ILE A 62 -6.58 -6.41 -4.08
C ILE A 62 -6.86 -5.54 -5.29
N ARG A 63 -7.81 -4.64 -5.16
CA ARG A 63 -8.17 -3.72 -6.24
C ARG A 63 -7.73 -2.32 -5.88
N ALA A 64 -7.05 -1.66 -6.79
CA ALA A 64 -6.52 -0.32 -6.57
C ALA A 64 -6.64 0.47 -7.86
N HIS A 65 -6.72 1.78 -7.75
CA HIS A 65 -6.84 2.64 -8.91
C HIS A 65 -5.61 2.48 -9.81
N ASN A 66 -4.43 2.50 -9.22
CA ASN A 66 -3.21 2.27 -9.96
C ASN A 66 -2.47 1.13 -9.29
N ALA A 67 -2.71 -0.09 -9.77
CA ALA A 67 -2.21 -1.29 -9.10
C ALA A 67 -0.69 -1.31 -8.98
N ALA A 68 0.02 -0.84 -9.98
CA ALA A 68 1.48 -0.86 -9.91
C ALA A 68 1.99 0.06 -8.80
N PHE A 69 1.41 1.24 -8.68
CA PHE A 69 1.78 2.19 -7.65
C PHE A 69 1.47 1.64 -6.27
N GLU A 70 0.23 1.15 -6.09
CA GLU A 70 -0.20 0.66 -4.79
C GLU A 70 0.62 -0.54 -4.35
N ARG A 71 0.97 -1.42 -5.27
CA ARG A 71 1.77 -2.58 -4.94
C ARG A 71 3.15 -2.20 -4.43
N LEU A 72 3.79 -1.24 -5.07
CA LEU A 72 5.11 -0.81 -4.65
C LEU A 72 5.06 -0.08 -3.31
N ILE A 73 4.06 0.77 -3.12
CA ILE A 73 3.93 1.48 -1.85
C ILE A 73 3.64 0.50 -0.73
N PHE A 74 2.76 -0.46 -0.95
CA PHE A 74 2.45 -1.46 0.05
C PHE A 74 3.72 -2.22 0.44
N TRP A 75 4.52 -2.59 -0.55
CA TRP A 75 5.76 -3.30 -0.29
C TRP A 75 6.68 -2.48 0.62
N TYR A 76 6.90 -1.22 0.28
CA TYR A 76 7.79 -0.42 1.10
C TYR A 76 7.25 -0.09 2.47
N VAL A 77 5.96 0.14 2.56
CA VAL A 77 5.36 0.42 3.85
C VAL A 77 5.42 -0.81 4.74
N SER A 78 5.21 -1.98 4.19
CA SER A 78 5.27 -3.18 4.99
C SER A 78 6.69 -3.49 5.45
N GLN A 79 7.70 -3.12 4.68
CA GLN A 79 9.07 -3.27 5.12
C GLN A 79 9.34 -2.41 6.35
N VAL A 80 8.80 -1.21 6.37
CA VAL A 80 9.03 -0.29 7.47
C VAL A 80 8.23 -0.67 8.72
N HIS A 81 6.96 -1.00 8.56
CA HIS A 81 6.08 -1.19 9.69
C HIS A 81 5.94 -2.63 10.14
N LEU A 82 6.31 -3.59 9.28
CA LEU A 82 6.11 -4.99 9.61
C LEU A 82 7.39 -5.79 9.54
N ARG A 83 8.51 -5.13 9.43
CA ARG A 83 9.73 -5.82 9.20
C ARG A 83 10.06 -6.86 10.23
N ARG A 84 9.61 -6.70 11.43
CA ARG A 84 9.90 -7.62 12.37
C ARG A 84 9.07 -8.80 12.32
N ARG A 85 7.94 -8.76 11.76
CA ARG A 85 7.02 -9.80 11.80
C ARG A 85 7.39 -10.78 10.81
N GLN A 86 7.23 -10.59 9.68
CA GLN A 86 7.60 -11.49 8.76
C GLN A 86 7.32 -10.99 7.52
N ARG A 87 7.92 -11.39 6.53
CA ARG A 87 7.76 -10.78 5.38
C ARG A 87 7.23 -11.61 4.36
N HIS A 88 6.85 -12.79 4.58
CA HIS A 88 6.44 -13.56 3.47
C HIS A 88 5.03 -13.42 3.10
N GLY A 89 4.22 -12.87 3.84
CA GLY A 89 2.82 -12.81 3.48
C GLY A 89 2.50 -11.91 2.34
N SER A 90 3.19 -10.82 2.23
CA SER A 90 2.80 -9.82 1.26
C SER A 90 3.04 -10.22 -0.17
N ALA A 91 3.86 -11.20 -0.39
CA ALA A 91 4.17 -11.61 -1.75
C ALA A 91 3.02 -12.26 -2.46
N LEU A 92 2.01 -12.66 -1.74
CA LEU A 92 0.92 -13.40 -2.33
C LEU A 92 -0.26 -12.55 -2.77
N HIS A 93 -0.15 -11.25 -2.68
CA HIS A 93 -1.27 -10.41 -3.05
C HIS A 93 -1.43 -10.34 -4.55
N HIS A 94 -2.66 -10.36 -5.01
CA HIS A 94 -3.00 -10.23 -6.40
C HIS A 94 -3.63 -8.86 -6.60
N TYR A 95 -2.95 -7.98 -7.29
CA TYR A 95 -3.40 -6.61 -7.48
C TYR A 95 -4.12 -6.45 -8.81
N VAL A 96 -5.22 -5.76 -8.79
CA VAL A 96 -6.00 -5.47 -9.98
C VAL A 96 -6.29 -3.98 -10.03
N SER A 97 -5.97 -3.33 -11.13
CA SER A 97 -6.30 -1.93 -11.29
C SER A 97 -7.79 -1.79 -11.48
N GLY A 98 -8.38 -0.80 -10.85
CA GLY A 98 -9.78 -0.67 -10.93
C GLY A 98 -10.22 0.73 -10.96
N ARG A 99 -11.44 0.92 -11.28
CA ARG A 99 -11.94 2.17 -11.28
C ARG A 99 -13.28 2.07 -11.12
#